data_7d432adc9e50a4e09d412ea89931e12f
#
_entry.id   7d432adc9e50a4e09d412ea89931e12f
#
_cell.length_a   1.000
_cell.length_b   1.000
_cell.length_c   1.000
_cell.angle_alpha   90.00
_cell.angle_beta   90.00
_cell.angle_gamma   90.00
#
_symmetry.space_group_name_H-M   'P 1'
#
loop_
_entity.id
_entity.type
_entity.pdbx_description
1 polymer ?
#
loop_
_entity_poly.entity_id
_entity_poly.type
_entity_poly.pdbx_seq_one_letter_code
_entity_poly.pdbx_strand_id
1 'polypeptide(L)'
;MSVESIEGQASQLLPSVIPPPGTATVETPIEGLLDKHIYGFNSRDQRSRPFNLLRSQVLKLARSRNWRVIGITSATPRVGKSFIACNLAAAMARTPEMHTYLFDFDLRRSSLAEYFGLEGEIGVTDYLDGRIPDLTSVARDVAGERLSLFPSFENQHHSAELLAGAPMDRLIEDMRRLPDNSMCLCDLPPVFANDDAVIIAQKIDAYILVVEEGVTTRKQVRDTFALLSPAPCLGTVLNRYQGGLMGDDYGYGYGQSQKYAEYYS
;
A
#
# COMPACT_ATOMS: atom_id res chain seq x y z
N MET A 1 -27.00 42.09 -33.04
CA MET A 1 -26.74 42.05 -31.59
C MET A 1 -26.07 40.70 -31.31
N SER A 2 -24.85 40.77 -30.92
CA SER A 2 -23.79 39.77 -30.97
C SER A 2 -24.06 38.61 -29.99
N VAL A 3 -23.89 37.41 -30.50
CA VAL A 3 -23.70 36.22 -29.69
C VAL A 3 -22.21 36.13 -29.40
N GLU A 4 -21.76 36.78 -28.34
CA GLU A 4 -20.39 36.69 -27.86
C GLU A 4 -20.32 35.69 -26.71
N SER A 5 -19.54 34.65 -26.98
CA SER A 5 -18.56 34.07 -26.04
C SER A 5 -19.07 33.51 -24.71
N ILE A 6 -19.49 32.27 -24.75
CA ILE A 6 -19.28 31.36 -23.62
C ILE A 6 -18.05 30.51 -24.02
N GLU A 7 -16.89 31.13 -24.04
CA GLU A 7 -15.62 30.42 -24.04
C GLU A 7 -15.44 29.79 -22.64
N GLY A 8 -15.31 28.46 -22.66
CA GLY A 8 -15.15 27.65 -21.49
C GLY A 8 -13.98 28.10 -20.61
N GLN A 9 -14.27 28.36 -19.36
CA GLN A 9 -13.26 28.25 -18.32
C GLN A 9 -12.77 26.81 -18.31
N ALA A 10 -11.68 26.56 -19.04
CA ALA A 10 -10.85 25.39 -18.80
C ALA A 10 -10.44 25.49 -17.32
N SER A 11 -11.05 24.66 -16.50
CA SER A 11 -10.62 24.45 -15.12
C SER A 11 -9.13 24.17 -15.19
N GLN A 12 -8.29 25.12 -14.79
CA GLN A 12 -6.85 24.89 -14.65
C GLN A 12 -6.72 23.80 -13.59
N LEU A 13 -6.49 22.57 -14.05
CA LEU A 13 -6.18 21.44 -13.17
C LEU A 13 -4.95 21.86 -12.36
N LEU A 14 -5.11 21.94 -11.06
CA LEU A 14 -3.98 22.19 -10.16
C LEU A 14 -2.90 21.13 -10.43
N PRO A 15 -1.61 21.49 -10.35
CA PRO A 15 -0.54 20.51 -10.51
C PRO A 15 -0.68 19.38 -9.48
N SER A 16 -0.30 18.15 -9.88
CA SER A 16 -0.34 17.00 -9.00
C SER A 16 0.54 17.21 -7.77
N VAL A 17 0.05 16.79 -6.60
CA VAL A 17 0.84 16.80 -5.36
C VAL A 17 1.80 15.61 -5.28
N ILE A 18 1.62 14.60 -6.12
CA ILE A 18 2.52 13.44 -6.23
C ILE A 18 3.57 13.75 -7.28
N PRO A 19 4.87 13.76 -6.93
CA PRO A 19 5.93 13.99 -7.89
C PRO A 19 6.02 12.84 -8.90
N PRO A 20 6.48 13.12 -10.14
CA PRO A 20 6.78 12.07 -11.11
C PRO A 20 7.83 11.09 -10.59
N PRO A 21 7.80 9.81 -11.02
CA PRO A 21 8.85 8.85 -10.71
C PRO A 21 10.24 9.33 -11.11
N GLY A 22 11.26 9.03 -10.30
CA GLY A 22 12.64 9.43 -10.54
C GLY A 22 12.94 10.90 -10.21
N THR A 23 12.02 11.60 -9.54
CA THR A 23 12.23 12.99 -9.10
C THR A 23 12.45 13.12 -7.59
N ALA A 24 12.43 12.03 -6.84
CA ALA A 24 12.73 12.04 -5.42
C ALA A 24 14.14 12.58 -5.15
N THR A 25 14.26 13.40 -4.12
CA THR A 25 15.55 14.00 -3.72
C THR A 25 16.48 13.00 -3.05
N VAL A 26 15.95 11.87 -2.60
CA VAL A 26 16.68 10.80 -1.90
C VAL A 26 16.31 9.45 -2.50
N GLU A 27 17.32 8.71 -2.93
CA GLU A 27 17.16 7.30 -3.33
C GLU A 27 17.43 6.39 -2.14
N THR A 28 16.58 5.37 -2.01
CA THR A 28 16.72 4.32 -0.98
C THR A 28 17.45 3.14 -1.59
N PRO A 29 18.62 2.75 -1.07
CA PRO A 29 19.34 1.59 -1.57
C PRO A 29 18.57 0.29 -1.31
N ILE A 30 18.68 -0.66 -2.25
CA ILE A 30 18.07 -1.99 -2.12
C ILE A 30 18.86 -2.92 -1.21
N GLU A 31 20.15 -2.60 -0.99
CA GLU A 31 21.04 -3.33 -0.11
C GLU A 31 20.52 -3.32 1.32
N GLY A 32 20.55 -4.49 1.97
CA GLY A 32 20.09 -4.65 3.36
C GLY A 32 18.56 -4.78 3.54
N LEU A 33 17.75 -4.61 2.48
CA LEU A 33 16.29 -4.76 2.60
C LEU A 33 15.88 -6.21 2.91
N LEU A 34 16.69 -7.21 2.52
CA LEU A 34 16.45 -8.60 2.90
C LEU A 34 16.57 -8.81 4.42
N ASP A 35 17.49 -8.12 5.09
CA ASP A 35 17.65 -8.17 6.54
C ASP A 35 16.48 -7.48 7.26
N LYS A 36 15.82 -6.56 6.57
CA LYS A 36 14.60 -5.89 7.00
C LYS A 36 13.32 -6.65 6.59
N HIS A 37 13.47 -7.91 6.16
CA HIS A 37 12.36 -8.79 5.76
C HIS A 37 11.58 -8.32 4.52
N ILE A 38 12.19 -7.55 3.62
CA ILE A 38 11.62 -7.20 2.33
C ILE A 38 12.16 -8.17 1.27
N TYR A 39 11.35 -9.15 0.90
CA TYR A 39 11.70 -10.24 -0.02
C TYR A 39 11.19 -10.00 -1.44
N GLY A 40 10.21 -9.11 -1.60
CA GLY A 40 9.46 -8.91 -2.84
C GLY A 40 10.31 -8.54 -4.05
N PHE A 41 11.45 -7.89 -3.89
CA PHE A 41 12.36 -7.53 -4.99
C PHE A 41 13.09 -8.71 -5.61
N ASN A 42 13.29 -9.81 -4.88
CA ASN A 42 14.04 -10.96 -5.38
C ASN A 42 13.12 -12.13 -5.76
N SER A 43 12.86 -12.32 -7.07
CA SER A 43 11.99 -13.41 -7.56
C SER A 43 12.54 -14.82 -7.31
N ARG A 44 13.85 -14.94 -7.10
CA ARG A 44 14.51 -16.23 -6.84
C ARG A 44 14.45 -16.62 -5.37
N ASP A 45 14.19 -15.68 -4.46
CA ASP A 45 14.00 -15.98 -3.04
C ASP A 45 12.67 -16.71 -2.84
N GLN A 46 12.71 -17.87 -2.21
CA GLN A 46 11.50 -18.65 -1.93
C GLN A 46 10.48 -17.89 -1.08
N ARG A 47 10.94 -16.99 -0.20
CA ARG A 47 10.09 -16.15 0.65
C ARG A 47 9.30 -15.13 -0.14
N SER A 48 9.72 -14.80 -1.38
CA SER A 48 9.00 -13.90 -2.28
C SER A 48 7.81 -14.56 -3.00
N ARG A 49 7.77 -15.90 -3.07
CA ARG A 49 6.73 -16.64 -3.82
C ARG A 49 5.30 -16.27 -3.44
N PRO A 50 4.92 -16.19 -2.14
CA PRO A 50 3.57 -15.77 -1.76
C PRO A 50 3.22 -14.38 -2.28
N PHE A 51 4.19 -13.44 -2.28
CA PHE A 51 3.98 -12.08 -2.76
C PHE A 51 3.87 -12.02 -4.29
N ASN A 52 4.54 -12.90 -5.03
CA ASN A 52 4.38 -13.03 -6.48
C ASN A 52 2.96 -13.46 -6.85
N LEU A 53 2.40 -14.42 -6.10
CA LEU A 53 1.03 -14.87 -6.29
C LEU A 53 0.04 -13.78 -5.89
N LEU A 54 0.21 -13.17 -4.72
CA LEU A 54 -0.62 -12.07 -4.23
C LEU A 54 -0.64 -10.92 -5.23
N ARG A 55 0.52 -10.48 -5.73
CA ARG A 55 0.65 -9.47 -6.78
C ARG A 55 -0.22 -9.83 -7.99
N SER A 56 -0.11 -11.06 -8.49
CA SER A 56 -0.84 -11.49 -9.69
C SER A 56 -2.36 -11.46 -9.47
N GLN A 57 -2.84 -11.86 -8.29
CA GLN A 57 -4.25 -11.78 -7.94
C GLN A 57 -4.73 -10.33 -7.79
N VAL A 58 -3.97 -9.50 -7.09
CA VAL A 58 -4.32 -8.08 -6.90
C VAL A 58 -4.38 -7.36 -8.25
N LEU A 59 -3.37 -7.52 -9.11
CA LEU A 59 -3.34 -6.87 -10.41
C LEU A 59 -4.49 -7.34 -11.32
N LYS A 60 -4.82 -8.64 -11.30
CA LYS A 60 -5.96 -9.18 -12.06
C LYS A 60 -7.27 -8.52 -11.65
N LEU A 61 -7.54 -8.44 -10.34
CA LEU A 61 -8.78 -7.87 -9.81
C LEU A 61 -8.81 -6.35 -9.99
N ALA A 62 -7.73 -5.66 -9.68
CA ALA A 62 -7.64 -4.21 -9.82
C ALA A 62 -7.87 -3.76 -11.25
N ARG A 63 -7.23 -4.41 -12.24
CA ARG A 63 -7.43 -4.11 -13.67
C ARG A 63 -8.88 -4.37 -14.11
N SER A 64 -9.51 -5.46 -13.67
CA SER A 64 -10.89 -5.79 -14.04
C SER A 64 -11.93 -4.80 -13.50
N ARG A 65 -11.59 -4.03 -12.48
CA ARG A 65 -12.45 -3.07 -11.79
C ARG A 65 -12.01 -1.62 -11.96
N ASN A 66 -10.91 -1.40 -12.68
CA ASN A 66 -10.25 -0.09 -12.80
C ASN A 66 -9.86 0.53 -11.44
N TRP A 67 -9.44 -0.31 -10.49
CA TRP A 67 -8.98 0.11 -9.18
C TRP A 67 -7.49 0.45 -9.21
N ARG A 68 -7.10 1.55 -8.58
CA ARG A 68 -5.72 2.05 -8.55
C ARG A 68 -5.21 2.34 -7.14
N VAL A 69 -6.10 2.58 -6.20
CA VAL A 69 -5.78 2.93 -4.82
C VAL A 69 -6.26 1.83 -3.91
N ILE A 70 -5.32 0.98 -3.45
CA ILE A 70 -5.61 -0.22 -2.67
C ILE A 70 -5.05 -0.07 -1.25
N GLY A 71 -5.93 -0.14 -0.26
CA GLY A 71 -5.54 -0.16 1.15
C GLY A 71 -5.13 -1.55 1.63
N ILE A 72 -4.18 -1.63 2.54
CA ILE A 72 -3.84 -2.85 3.27
C ILE A 72 -4.09 -2.59 4.76
N THR A 73 -5.00 -3.33 5.37
CA THR A 73 -5.37 -3.16 6.79
C THR A 73 -5.52 -4.50 7.49
N SER A 74 -5.80 -4.46 8.79
CA SER A 74 -6.09 -5.62 9.63
C SER A 74 -7.13 -5.26 10.68
N ALA A 75 -7.77 -6.27 11.29
CA ALA A 75 -8.69 -6.02 12.39
C ALA A 75 -7.98 -5.41 13.60
N THR A 76 -6.83 -5.98 13.98
CA THR A 76 -6.07 -5.65 15.18
C THR A 76 -4.60 -5.33 14.87
N PRO A 77 -3.87 -4.64 15.76
CA PRO A 77 -2.45 -4.35 15.58
C PRO A 77 -1.59 -5.62 15.52
N ARG A 78 -0.38 -5.48 14.95
CA ARG A 78 0.70 -6.49 14.90
C ARG A 78 0.41 -7.76 14.10
N VAL A 79 -0.64 -7.79 13.29
CA VAL A 79 -1.00 -8.91 12.39
C VAL A 79 -0.05 -9.00 11.17
N GLY A 80 0.76 -7.97 10.93
CA GLY A 80 1.73 -7.92 9.83
C GLY A 80 1.24 -7.21 8.57
N LYS A 81 0.27 -6.28 8.67
CA LYS A 81 -0.23 -5.49 7.55
C LYS A 81 0.88 -4.77 6.78
N SER A 82 1.75 -4.03 7.50
CA SER A 82 2.87 -3.27 6.91
C SER A 82 3.91 -4.19 6.25
N PHE A 83 4.20 -5.34 6.85
CA PHE A 83 5.03 -6.38 6.23
C PHE A 83 4.44 -6.84 4.89
N ILE A 84 3.12 -7.09 4.83
CA ILE A 84 2.44 -7.47 3.58
C ILE A 84 2.47 -6.30 2.60
N ALA A 85 2.20 -5.06 3.03
CA ALA A 85 2.21 -3.87 2.17
C ALA A 85 3.58 -3.65 1.52
N CYS A 86 4.66 -3.66 2.30
CA CYS A 86 6.03 -3.46 1.82
C CYS A 86 6.44 -4.55 0.82
N ASN A 87 6.19 -5.82 1.14
CA ASN A 87 6.54 -6.93 0.27
C ASN A 87 5.68 -7.01 -0.99
N LEU A 88 4.40 -6.66 -0.91
CA LEU A 88 3.54 -6.56 -2.08
C LEU A 88 4.00 -5.42 -3.00
N ALA A 89 4.33 -4.25 -2.45
CA ALA A 89 4.86 -3.12 -3.21
C ALA A 89 6.18 -3.49 -3.91
N ALA A 90 7.11 -4.13 -3.21
CA ALA A 90 8.35 -4.63 -3.76
C ALA A 90 8.13 -5.66 -4.88
N ALA A 91 7.16 -6.57 -4.72
CA ALA A 91 6.81 -7.53 -5.76
C ALA A 91 6.15 -6.87 -6.97
N MET A 92 5.31 -5.83 -6.76
CA MET A 92 4.68 -5.06 -7.82
C MET A 92 5.67 -4.21 -8.62
N ALA A 93 6.68 -3.63 -7.98
CA ALA A 93 7.74 -2.84 -8.61
C ALA A 93 8.47 -3.60 -9.73
N ARG A 94 8.49 -4.93 -9.65
CA ARG A 94 9.06 -5.81 -10.69
C ARG A 94 8.14 -6.05 -11.89
N THR A 95 6.92 -5.51 -11.87
CA THR A 95 6.00 -5.64 -13.02
C THR A 95 6.48 -4.71 -14.13
N PRO A 96 6.74 -5.23 -15.36
CA PRO A 96 7.21 -4.40 -16.46
C PRO A 96 6.29 -3.19 -16.70
N GLU A 97 6.91 -2.03 -16.96
CA GLU A 97 6.23 -0.78 -17.29
C GLU A 97 5.28 -0.21 -16.23
N MET A 98 5.07 -0.90 -15.11
CA MET A 98 4.23 -0.43 -14.02
C MET A 98 5.07 0.29 -12.95
N HIS A 99 4.61 1.45 -12.47
CA HIS A 99 5.18 2.12 -11.32
C HIS A 99 4.28 1.93 -10.09
N THR A 100 4.88 1.61 -8.96
CA THR A 100 4.18 1.39 -7.68
C THR A 100 4.48 2.54 -6.73
N TYR A 101 3.46 3.03 -6.06
CA TYR A 101 3.55 4.05 -5.03
C TYR A 101 3.07 3.44 -3.72
N LEU A 102 3.87 3.53 -2.65
CA LEU A 102 3.51 3.01 -1.34
C LEU A 102 3.44 4.16 -0.32
N PHE A 103 2.26 4.35 0.24
CA PHE A 103 1.96 5.40 1.22
C PHE A 103 1.77 4.82 2.62
N ASP A 104 2.33 5.50 3.62
CA ASP A 104 2.10 5.18 5.04
C ASP A 104 0.98 6.07 5.58
N PHE A 105 -0.21 5.50 5.74
CA PHE A 105 -1.37 6.15 6.35
C PHE A 105 -1.69 5.60 7.75
N ASP A 106 -0.84 4.76 8.34
CA ASP A 106 -0.89 4.49 9.76
C ASP A 106 -0.17 5.62 10.53
N LEU A 107 -0.76 6.82 10.50
CA LEU A 107 -0.15 8.04 11.02
C LEU A 107 0.10 8.01 12.53
N ARG A 108 -0.54 7.10 13.25
CA ARG A 108 -0.32 6.90 14.70
C ARG A 108 0.84 5.97 14.99
N ARG A 109 1.17 5.10 14.03
CA ARG A 109 2.22 4.09 14.19
C ARG A 109 2.87 3.78 12.85
N SER A 110 3.49 4.81 12.29
CA SER A 110 4.26 4.67 11.06
C SER A 110 5.30 3.55 11.17
N SER A 111 5.40 2.75 10.13
CA SER A 111 6.35 1.64 10.10
C SER A 111 7.09 1.50 8.77
N LEU A 112 6.65 2.20 7.73
CA LEU A 112 7.26 2.15 6.41
C LEU A 112 8.73 2.58 6.45
N ALA A 113 9.03 3.65 7.19
CA ALA A 113 10.40 4.15 7.37
C ALA A 113 11.31 3.08 7.99
N GLU A 114 10.85 2.36 9.01
CA GLU A 114 11.60 1.27 9.65
C GLU A 114 11.89 0.12 8.67
N TYR A 115 10.87 -0.33 7.91
CA TYR A 115 11.02 -1.42 6.94
C TYR A 115 12.01 -1.10 5.84
N PHE A 116 12.04 0.13 5.34
CA PHE A 116 12.95 0.54 4.27
C PHE A 116 14.24 1.21 4.78
N GLY A 117 14.37 1.40 6.10
CA GLY A 117 15.54 2.05 6.69
C GLY A 117 15.65 3.52 6.31
N LEU A 118 14.51 4.20 6.20
CA LEU A 118 14.46 5.61 5.84
C LEU A 118 14.71 6.47 7.07
N GLU A 119 15.47 7.52 6.88
CA GLU A 119 15.64 8.59 7.85
C GLU A 119 15.02 9.88 7.31
N GLY A 120 14.45 10.70 8.18
CA GLY A 120 13.83 11.96 7.80
C GLY A 120 12.96 12.54 8.90
N GLU A 121 12.54 13.79 8.68
CA GLU A 121 11.64 14.52 9.58
C GLU A 121 10.33 14.85 8.87
N ILE A 122 10.37 15.04 7.55
CA ILE A 122 9.23 15.45 6.71
C ILE A 122 8.59 14.21 6.09
N GLY A 123 7.31 13.98 6.38
CA GLY A 123 6.52 12.85 5.92
C GLY A 123 5.17 13.26 5.31
N VAL A 124 4.34 12.26 4.99
CA VAL A 124 2.99 12.47 4.45
C VAL A 124 2.13 13.33 5.39
N THR A 125 2.33 13.22 6.69
CA THR A 125 1.65 14.03 7.70
C THR A 125 1.86 15.52 7.52
N ASP A 126 3.05 15.96 7.06
CA ASP A 126 3.35 17.38 6.84
C ASP A 126 2.53 17.96 5.68
N TYR A 127 2.30 17.15 4.65
CA TYR A 127 1.42 17.53 3.55
C TYR A 127 -0.05 17.59 4.01
N LEU A 128 -0.51 16.59 4.74
CA LEU A 128 -1.89 16.53 5.22
C LEU A 128 -2.22 17.67 6.19
N ASP A 129 -1.22 18.12 6.97
CA ASP A 129 -1.33 19.25 7.90
C ASP A 129 -1.10 20.63 7.22
N GLY A 130 -0.82 20.64 5.91
CA GLY A 130 -0.59 21.87 5.14
C GLY A 130 0.75 22.55 5.41
N ARG A 131 1.71 21.87 6.08
CA ARG A 131 3.07 22.38 6.32
C ARG A 131 3.92 22.44 5.06
N ILE A 132 3.63 21.57 4.08
CA ILE A 132 4.26 21.55 2.76
C ILE A 132 3.20 21.52 1.64
N PRO A 133 3.49 22.09 0.47
CA PRO A 133 2.49 22.22 -0.60
C PRO A 133 2.26 20.95 -1.42
N ASP A 134 3.22 20.05 -1.47
CA ASP A 134 3.22 18.79 -2.22
C ASP A 134 4.15 17.74 -1.59
N LEU A 135 4.21 16.56 -2.19
CA LEU A 135 4.97 15.43 -1.68
C LEU A 135 6.40 15.29 -2.26
N THR A 136 6.92 16.29 -2.95
CA THR A 136 8.26 16.22 -3.57
C THR A 136 9.36 16.00 -2.54
N SER A 137 9.28 16.65 -1.38
CA SER A 137 10.26 16.48 -0.29
C SER A 137 10.07 15.19 0.51
N VAL A 138 8.88 14.57 0.42
CA VAL A 138 8.54 13.33 1.11
C VAL A 138 8.98 12.10 0.31
N ALA A 139 8.85 12.15 -1.00
CA ALA A 139 9.09 11.01 -1.88
C ALA A 139 10.50 10.41 -1.69
N ARG A 140 10.58 9.09 -1.68
CA ARG A 140 11.82 8.29 -1.65
C ARG A 140 11.72 7.23 -2.73
N ASP A 141 12.52 7.33 -3.78
CA ASP A 141 12.57 6.30 -4.82
C ASP A 141 13.51 5.17 -4.40
N VAL A 142 13.12 3.93 -4.63
CA VAL A 142 13.98 2.77 -4.41
C VAL A 142 14.92 2.60 -5.60
N ALA A 143 16.22 2.64 -5.35
CA ALA A 143 17.25 2.65 -6.39
C ALA A 143 17.12 1.45 -7.35
N GLY A 144 17.01 1.74 -8.64
CA GLY A 144 16.89 0.72 -9.70
C GLY A 144 15.51 0.05 -9.81
N GLU A 145 14.55 0.40 -8.96
CA GLU A 145 13.21 -0.21 -8.93
C GLU A 145 12.12 0.81 -9.30
N ARG A 146 10.96 0.33 -9.73
CA ARG A 146 9.80 1.17 -10.03
C ARG A 146 8.92 1.30 -8.80
N LEU A 147 9.48 1.83 -7.71
CA LEU A 147 8.82 2.01 -6.43
C LEU A 147 9.17 3.36 -5.82
N SER A 148 8.15 4.18 -5.59
CA SER A 148 8.25 5.40 -4.80
C SER A 148 7.56 5.21 -3.46
N LEU A 149 8.23 5.60 -2.38
CA LEU A 149 7.78 5.48 -1.00
C LEU A 149 7.39 6.86 -0.46
N PHE A 150 6.30 6.90 0.28
CA PHE A 150 5.80 8.10 0.95
C PHE A 150 5.63 7.80 2.43
N PRO A 151 6.72 7.91 3.21
CA PRO A 151 6.71 7.60 4.64
C PRO A 151 6.02 8.69 5.46
N SER A 152 5.62 8.31 6.66
CA SER A 152 5.35 9.21 7.79
C SER A 152 6.40 8.97 8.87
N PHE A 153 6.87 10.04 9.54
CA PHE A 153 7.91 9.94 10.56
C PHE A 153 7.39 10.26 11.96
N GLU A 154 6.43 11.15 12.07
CA GLU A 154 5.83 11.54 13.34
C GLU A 154 4.55 10.75 13.63
N ASN A 155 4.38 10.36 14.90
CA ASN A 155 3.12 9.78 15.38
C ASN A 155 2.11 10.90 15.67
N GLN A 156 0.98 10.91 14.95
CA GLN A 156 -0.03 11.95 15.06
C GLN A 156 -1.18 11.56 15.98
N HIS A 157 -1.51 12.44 16.93
CA HIS A 157 -2.69 12.26 17.78
C HIS A 157 -3.99 12.71 17.09
N HIS A 158 -3.90 13.56 16.05
CA HIS A 158 -5.03 14.10 15.27
C HIS A 158 -5.14 13.46 13.88
N SER A 159 -4.79 12.18 13.77
CA SER A 159 -4.76 11.47 12.49
C SER A 159 -6.11 11.46 11.79
N ALA A 160 -7.22 11.29 12.52
CA ALA A 160 -8.56 11.26 11.95
C ALA A 160 -8.91 12.57 11.23
N GLU A 161 -8.60 13.71 11.83
CA GLU A 161 -8.84 15.03 11.24
C GLU A 161 -8.01 15.24 9.97
N LEU A 162 -6.74 14.84 9.98
CA LEU A 162 -5.85 14.90 8.82
C LEU A 162 -6.38 14.03 7.67
N LEU A 163 -6.79 12.81 7.98
CA LEU A 163 -7.29 11.85 6.99
C LEU A 163 -8.69 12.21 6.46
N ALA A 164 -9.49 12.94 7.24
CA ALA A 164 -10.78 13.46 6.81
C ALA A 164 -10.67 14.77 6.01
N GLY A 165 -9.53 15.45 6.07
CA GLY A 165 -9.32 16.78 5.51
C GLY A 165 -9.24 16.84 3.99
N ALA A 166 -9.43 18.05 3.43
CA ALA A 166 -9.34 18.31 1.99
C ALA A 166 -7.96 17.97 1.36
N PRO A 167 -6.81 18.11 2.05
CA PRO A 167 -5.54 17.64 1.50
C PRO A 167 -5.54 16.13 1.20
N MET A 168 -6.17 15.31 2.04
CA MET A 168 -6.30 13.87 1.80
C MET A 168 -7.20 13.59 0.59
N ASP A 169 -8.33 14.29 0.45
CA ASP A 169 -9.21 14.14 -0.71
C ASP A 169 -8.45 14.46 -2.01
N ARG A 170 -7.69 15.54 -2.02
CA ARG A 170 -6.85 15.92 -3.15
C ARG A 170 -5.79 14.86 -3.46
N LEU A 171 -5.12 14.33 -2.45
CA LEU A 171 -4.11 13.30 -2.63
C LEU A 171 -4.72 12.03 -3.28
N ILE A 172 -5.89 11.58 -2.81
CA ILE A 172 -6.59 10.43 -3.39
C ILE A 172 -7.02 10.69 -4.84
N GLU A 173 -7.50 11.91 -5.15
CA GLU A 173 -7.81 12.28 -6.53
C GLU A 173 -6.58 12.25 -7.42
N ASP A 174 -5.44 12.76 -6.96
CA ASP A 174 -4.19 12.75 -7.72
C ASP A 174 -3.65 11.33 -7.89
N MET A 175 -3.79 10.44 -6.89
CA MET A 175 -3.51 9.01 -7.04
C MET A 175 -4.33 8.38 -8.17
N ARG A 176 -5.62 8.72 -8.30
CA ARG A 176 -6.49 8.22 -9.37
C ARG A 176 -6.15 8.78 -10.74
N ARG A 177 -5.55 9.98 -10.80
CA ARG A 177 -5.11 10.64 -12.04
C ARG A 177 -3.75 10.19 -12.53
N LEU A 178 -3.01 9.40 -11.76
CA LEU A 178 -1.74 8.82 -12.19
C LEU A 178 -1.92 8.02 -13.50
N PRO A 179 -0.87 7.84 -14.30
CA PRO A 179 -0.93 7.04 -15.53
C PRO A 179 -1.52 5.64 -15.30
N ASP A 180 -2.12 5.06 -16.34
CA ASP A 180 -2.81 3.76 -16.26
C ASP A 180 -1.92 2.59 -15.81
N ASN A 181 -0.62 2.75 -15.98
CA ASN A 181 0.40 1.81 -15.52
C ASN A 181 0.92 2.11 -14.10
N SER A 182 0.13 2.79 -13.28
CA SER A 182 0.45 3.10 -11.89
C SER A 182 -0.44 2.34 -10.92
N MET A 183 0.10 1.99 -9.73
CA MET A 183 -0.63 1.39 -8.63
C MET A 183 -0.23 2.05 -7.32
N CYS A 184 -1.21 2.52 -6.56
CA CYS A 184 -1.02 3.06 -5.23
C CYS A 184 -1.42 2.01 -4.19
N LEU A 185 -0.50 1.66 -3.31
CA LEU A 185 -0.73 0.86 -2.12
C LEU A 185 -0.67 1.76 -0.89
N CYS A 186 -1.61 1.58 0.03
CA CYS A 186 -1.72 2.38 1.24
C CYS A 186 -1.66 1.46 2.46
N ASP A 187 -0.62 1.57 3.28
CA ASP A 187 -0.58 0.89 4.57
C ASP A 187 -1.49 1.65 5.53
N LEU A 188 -2.59 1.01 5.94
CA LEU A 188 -3.63 1.61 6.76
C LEU A 188 -3.52 1.14 8.23
N PRO A 189 -4.01 1.93 9.21
CA PRO A 189 -4.09 1.47 10.58
C PRO A 189 -5.04 0.29 10.75
N PRO A 190 -4.95 -0.44 11.88
CA PRO A 190 -5.89 -1.50 12.21
C PRO A 190 -7.30 -0.95 12.47
N VAL A 191 -8.33 -1.64 11.96
CA VAL A 191 -9.73 -1.15 11.99
C VAL A 191 -10.28 -0.94 13.40
N PHE A 192 -9.87 -1.77 14.36
CA PHE A 192 -10.35 -1.64 15.75
C PHE A 192 -9.45 -0.75 16.64
N ALA A 193 -8.41 -0.12 16.08
CA ALA A 193 -7.58 0.78 16.86
C ALA A 193 -8.25 2.17 17.05
N ASN A 194 -8.89 2.66 15.99
CA ASN A 194 -9.59 3.95 15.91
C ASN A 194 -10.41 4.02 14.61
N ASP A 195 -10.94 5.18 14.28
CA ASP A 195 -11.74 5.44 13.08
C ASP A 195 -10.93 5.75 11.81
N ASP A 196 -9.61 5.94 11.90
CA ASP A 196 -8.74 6.31 10.78
C ASP A 196 -8.91 5.37 9.57
N ALA A 197 -8.90 4.05 9.81
CA ALA A 197 -9.08 3.06 8.75
C ALA A 197 -10.45 3.17 8.06
N VAL A 198 -11.50 3.49 8.84
CA VAL A 198 -12.86 3.67 8.31
C VAL A 198 -12.93 4.92 7.45
N ILE A 199 -12.30 6.02 7.88
CA ILE A 199 -12.25 7.28 7.13
C ILE A 199 -11.55 7.08 5.78
N ILE A 200 -10.38 6.43 5.76
CA ILE A 200 -9.63 6.19 4.52
C ILE A 200 -10.38 5.22 3.60
N ALA A 201 -11.01 4.18 4.16
CA ALA A 201 -11.74 3.19 3.38
C ALA A 201 -12.84 3.80 2.51
N GLN A 202 -13.43 4.92 2.94
CA GLN A 202 -14.44 5.65 2.16
C GLN A 202 -13.84 6.37 0.93
N LYS A 203 -12.53 6.56 0.89
CA LYS A 203 -11.84 7.36 -0.12
C LYS A 203 -11.08 6.52 -1.14
N ILE A 204 -10.67 5.30 -0.81
CA ILE A 204 -9.90 4.38 -1.66
C ILE A 204 -10.81 3.48 -2.52
N ASP A 205 -10.23 2.76 -3.49
CA ASP A 205 -11.01 1.93 -4.42
C ASP A 205 -11.35 0.56 -3.83
N ALA A 206 -10.44 -0.02 -3.07
CA ALA A 206 -10.64 -1.30 -2.38
C ALA A 206 -9.60 -1.49 -1.26
N TYR A 207 -9.79 -2.50 -0.43
CA TYR A 207 -8.81 -2.89 0.58
C TYR A 207 -8.53 -4.39 0.59
N ILE A 208 -7.35 -4.74 1.09
CA ILE A 208 -6.92 -6.10 1.43
C ILE A 208 -6.96 -6.23 2.95
N LEU A 209 -7.64 -7.26 3.45
CA LEU A 209 -7.68 -7.56 4.88
C LEU A 209 -6.61 -8.60 5.24
N VAL A 210 -5.64 -8.21 6.06
CA VAL A 210 -4.64 -9.13 6.61
C VAL A 210 -5.19 -9.76 7.89
N VAL A 211 -5.17 -11.07 7.94
CA VAL A 211 -5.59 -11.88 9.10
C VAL A 211 -4.44 -12.76 9.57
N GLU A 212 -4.33 -12.99 10.86
CA GLU A 212 -3.30 -13.84 11.46
C GLU A 212 -3.91 -15.18 11.88
N GLU A 213 -3.23 -16.27 11.48
CA GLU A 213 -3.65 -17.61 11.87
C GLU A 213 -3.68 -17.77 13.40
N GLY A 214 -4.76 -18.38 13.90
CA GLY A 214 -4.92 -18.64 15.33
C GLY A 214 -5.18 -17.42 16.21
N VAL A 215 -5.09 -16.19 15.66
CA VAL A 215 -5.25 -14.93 16.40
C VAL A 215 -6.49 -14.15 15.94
N THR A 216 -6.64 -13.92 14.63
CA THR A 216 -7.78 -13.18 14.11
C THR A 216 -9.04 -14.05 14.12
N THR A 217 -10.05 -13.64 14.88
CA THR A 217 -11.30 -14.39 15.01
C THR A 217 -12.27 -14.12 13.86
N ARG A 218 -13.18 -15.09 13.60
CA ARG A 218 -14.27 -14.90 12.62
C ARG A 218 -15.14 -13.69 12.93
N LYS A 219 -15.36 -13.40 14.23
CA LYS A 219 -16.11 -12.22 14.66
C LYS A 219 -15.40 -10.95 14.24
N GLN A 220 -14.10 -10.84 14.48
CA GLN A 220 -13.31 -9.68 14.06
C GLN A 220 -13.33 -9.47 12.55
N VAL A 221 -13.19 -10.54 11.76
CA VAL A 221 -13.28 -10.44 10.28
C VAL A 221 -14.65 -9.92 9.85
N ARG A 222 -15.74 -10.48 10.37
CA ARG A 222 -17.09 -10.03 10.04
C ARG A 222 -17.34 -8.57 10.44
N ASP A 223 -16.94 -8.21 11.66
CA ASP A 223 -17.15 -6.86 12.18
C ASP A 223 -16.29 -5.84 11.41
N THR A 224 -15.08 -6.23 10.96
CA THR A 224 -14.24 -5.43 10.04
C THR A 224 -14.95 -5.15 8.72
N PHE A 225 -15.54 -6.16 8.09
CA PHE A 225 -16.29 -5.96 6.85
C PHE A 225 -17.48 -5.04 7.04
N ALA A 226 -18.17 -5.14 8.18
CA ALA A 226 -19.31 -4.27 8.49
C ALA A 226 -18.86 -2.81 8.67
N LEU A 227 -17.74 -2.57 9.38
CA LEU A 227 -17.22 -1.22 9.63
C LEU A 227 -16.67 -0.56 8.38
N LEU A 228 -16.02 -1.31 7.50
CA LEU A 228 -15.44 -0.77 6.28
C LEU A 228 -16.44 -0.65 5.12
N SER A 229 -17.66 -1.19 5.25
CA SER A 229 -18.71 -1.04 4.25
C SER A 229 -19.05 0.45 4.02
N PRO A 230 -19.26 0.91 2.75
CA PRO A 230 -19.40 0.13 1.50
C PRO A 230 -18.07 -0.12 0.75
N ALA A 231 -16.90 0.18 1.31
CA ALA A 231 -15.63 -0.02 0.62
C ALA A 231 -15.45 -1.50 0.20
N PRO A 232 -15.08 -1.79 -1.05
CA PRO A 232 -14.91 -3.16 -1.52
C PRO A 232 -13.70 -3.84 -0.88
N CYS A 233 -13.89 -5.08 -0.38
CA CYS A 233 -12.77 -5.94 -0.02
C CYS A 233 -12.24 -6.65 -1.28
N LEU A 234 -10.99 -6.41 -1.64
CA LEU A 234 -10.33 -7.09 -2.74
C LEU A 234 -10.05 -8.56 -2.41
N GLY A 235 -9.73 -8.84 -1.14
CA GLY A 235 -9.45 -10.18 -0.66
C GLY A 235 -8.89 -10.18 0.75
N THR A 236 -8.67 -11.40 1.26
CA THR A 236 -8.08 -11.63 2.59
C THR A 236 -6.74 -12.35 2.43
N VAL A 237 -5.72 -11.90 3.17
CA VAL A 237 -4.40 -12.53 3.22
C VAL A 237 -4.21 -13.16 4.59
N LEU A 238 -4.02 -14.49 4.63
CA LEU A 238 -3.66 -15.20 5.84
C LEU A 238 -2.14 -15.07 6.06
N ASN A 239 -1.76 -14.39 7.13
CA ASN A 239 -0.37 -14.20 7.54
C ASN A 239 0.00 -15.14 8.68
N ARG A 240 1.30 -15.40 8.83
CA ARG A 240 1.89 -16.25 9.87
C ARG A 240 1.33 -17.68 9.88
N TYR A 241 0.95 -18.18 8.72
CA TYR A 241 0.48 -19.55 8.56
C TYR A 241 1.57 -20.55 8.97
N GLN A 242 1.28 -21.43 9.94
CA GLN A 242 2.24 -22.38 10.48
C GLN A 242 2.10 -23.79 9.89
N GLY A 243 1.14 -24.01 8.99
CA GLY A 243 0.81 -25.32 8.46
C GLY A 243 -0.09 -26.10 9.41
N GLY A 244 -1.14 -26.73 8.88
CA GLY A 244 -2.03 -27.60 9.66
C GLY A 244 -1.35 -28.92 10.07
N LEU A 245 -1.88 -29.59 11.09
CA LEU A 245 -1.46 -30.93 11.57
C LEU A 245 -1.58 -32.05 10.50
N MET A 246 -2.32 -31.80 9.41
CA MET A 246 -2.33 -32.61 8.21
C MET A 246 -1.53 -31.84 7.17
N GLY A 247 -0.35 -32.35 6.83
CA GLY A 247 0.56 -31.74 5.84
C GLY A 247 -0.22 -31.36 4.59
N ASP A 248 -0.39 -30.06 4.39
CA ASP A 248 -1.05 -29.54 3.20
C ASP A 248 -0.19 -29.83 1.98
N ASP A 249 -0.62 -30.75 1.14
CA ASP A 249 -0.02 -31.14 -0.14
C ASP A 249 0.02 -29.97 -1.18
N TYR A 250 -0.42 -28.78 -0.79
CA TYR A 250 -0.49 -27.60 -1.66
C TYR A 250 0.81 -26.78 -1.77
N GLY A 251 1.94 -27.27 -1.23
CA GLY A 251 3.28 -26.73 -1.57
C GLY A 251 3.59 -25.28 -1.14
N TYR A 252 2.74 -24.61 -0.38
CA TYR A 252 2.96 -23.25 0.11
C TYR A 252 3.58 -23.16 1.52
N GLY A 253 3.82 -24.30 2.17
CA GLY A 253 4.48 -24.37 3.48
C GLY A 253 6.00 -24.26 3.36
N TYR A 254 6.63 -23.54 4.26
CA TYR A 254 8.08 -23.32 4.35
C TYR A 254 8.96 -24.59 4.52
N GLY A 255 8.38 -25.80 4.48
CA GLY A 255 9.07 -27.01 4.92
C GLY A 255 9.29 -28.13 3.90
N GLN A 256 8.51 -28.26 2.83
CA GLN A 256 8.63 -29.43 1.93
C GLN A 256 8.26 -29.11 0.49
N SER A 257 9.14 -28.52 -0.29
CA SER A 257 8.94 -28.37 -1.74
C SER A 257 10.04 -29.03 -2.59
N GLN A 258 10.56 -30.20 -2.18
CA GLN A 258 11.40 -31.00 -3.12
C GLN A 258 10.63 -31.40 -4.39
N LYS A 259 9.32 -31.65 -4.33
CA LYS A 259 8.48 -31.99 -5.48
C LYS A 259 8.34 -30.89 -6.55
N TYR A 260 8.49 -29.64 -6.19
CA TYR A 260 8.37 -28.52 -7.14
C TYR A 260 9.71 -27.91 -7.55
N ALA A 261 10.81 -28.24 -6.86
CA ALA A 261 12.15 -27.76 -7.23
C ALA A 261 12.59 -28.34 -8.59
N GLU A 262 12.17 -29.58 -8.90
CA GLU A 262 12.47 -30.25 -10.18
C GLU A 262 11.70 -29.68 -11.39
N TYR A 263 10.67 -28.87 -11.17
CA TYR A 263 9.88 -28.26 -12.25
C TYR A 263 10.50 -26.97 -12.80
N TYR A 264 11.51 -26.43 -12.11
CA TYR A 264 12.16 -25.15 -12.45
C TYR A 264 13.68 -25.26 -12.62
N SER A 265 14.23 -26.46 -12.63
CA SER A 265 15.58 -26.79 -13.07
C SER A 265 15.54 -27.16 -14.57
#